data_dc40acdea67d6313f36427fe9d72eddc
#
_entry.id   dc40acdea67d6313f36427fe9d72eddc
#
_cell.length_a   1.000
_cell.length_b   1.000
_cell.length_c   1.000
_cell.angle_alpha   90.00
_cell.angle_beta   90.00
_cell.angle_gamma   90.00
#
_symmetry.space_group_name_H-M   'P 1'
#
loop_
_entity.id
_entity.type
_entity.pdbx_description
1 polymer ?
#
loop_
_entity_poly.entity_id
_entity_poly.type
_entity_poly.pdbx_seq_one_letter_code
_entity_poly.pdbx_strand_id
1 'polypeptide(L)' 'MSDNDTITLGDPAIAEIARLLQLAILSGTDVTDHLRTLKLVVEDDVAYPHPDFVEHLEATINRMAQEAAQLSVELT' A
#
# COMPACT_ATOMS: atom_id res chain seq x y z
N MET A 1 -20.91 6.06 -23.80
CA MET A 1 -20.16 6.49 -23.12
C MET A 1 -19.09 5.70 -22.56
N SER A 2 -18.21 5.31 -23.34
CA SER A 2 -17.09 4.55 -22.89
C SER A 2 -16.32 5.28 -21.82
N ASP A 3 -16.37 6.60 -21.85
CA ASP A 3 -15.65 7.36 -20.83
C ASP A 3 -16.19 7.13 -19.45
N ASN A 4 -17.45 6.71 -19.35
CA ASN A 4 -18.06 6.47 -18.04
C ASN A 4 -17.57 5.19 -17.39
N ASP A 5 -16.89 4.35 -18.18
CA ASP A 5 -16.41 3.08 -17.66
C ASP A 5 -14.97 3.16 -17.19
N THR A 6 -14.35 4.32 -17.29
CA THR A 6 -12.96 4.46 -16.89
C THR A 6 -12.83 5.20 -15.58
N ILE A 7 -11.86 4.77 -14.79
CA ILE A 7 -11.53 5.37 -13.50
C ILE A 7 -10.03 5.56 -13.47
N THR A 8 -9.58 6.72 -13.00
CA THR A 8 -8.16 6.98 -12.85
C THR A 8 -7.77 6.85 -11.38
N LEU A 9 -6.50 6.59 -11.13
CA LEU A 9 -5.98 6.55 -9.77
C LEU A 9 -5.60 7.95 -9.34
N GLY A 10 -6.10 8.36 -8.17
CA GLY A 10 -5.68 9.63 -7.58
C GLY A 10 -4.25 9.53 -7.05
N ASP A 11 -3.62 10.67 -6.85
CA ASP A 11 -2.26 10.70 -6.33
C ASP A 11 -2.11 9.92 -5.02
N PRO A 12 -3.04 10.01 -4.05
CA PRO A 12 -2.92 9.20 -2.83
C PRO A 12 -2.94 7.70 -3.10
N ALA A 13 -3.74 7.24 -4.08
CA ALA A 13 -3.79 5.82 -4.41
C ALA A 13 -2.48 5.36 -5.05
N ILE A 14 -1.92 6.19 -5.92
CA ILE A 14 -0.63 5.89 -6.54
C ILE A 14 0.46 5.80 -5.48
N ALA A 15 0.46 6.72 -4.52
CA ALA A 15 1.43 6.72 -3.44
C ALA A 15 1.33 5.44 -2.59
N GLU A 16 0.12 5.00 -2.29
CA GLU A 16 -0.07 3.77 -1.51
C GLU A 16 0.38 2.53 -2.27
N ILE A 17 0.12 2.49 -3.58
CA ILE A 17 0.60 1.38 -4.42
C ILE A 17 2.13 1.36 -4.43
N ALA A 18 2.76 2.50 -4.56
CA ALA A 18 4.22 2.60 -4.53
C ALA A 18 4.77 2.10 -3.19
N ARG A 19 4.11 2.45 -2.08
CA ARG A 19 4.52 1.97 -0.75
C ARG A 19 4.40 0.45 -0.66
N LEU A 20 3.34 -0.12 -1.20
CA LEU A 20 3.17 -1.58 -1.21
C LEU A 20 4.27 -2.27 -2.01
N LEU A 21 4.66 -1.69 -3.14
CA LEU A 21 5.75 -2.23 -3.92
C LEU A 21 7.07 -2.21 -3.15
N GLN A 22 7.36 -1.10 -2.47
CA GLN A 22 8.55 -0.98 -1.66
C GLN A 22 8.54 -1.97 -0.51
N LEU A 23 7.39 -2.12 0.13
CA LEU A 23 7.22 -3.06 1.23
C LEU A 23 7.49 -4.48 0.78
N ALA A 24 6.96 -4.87 -0.37
CA ALA A 24 7.15 -6.21 -0.90
C ALA A 24 8.62 -6.49 -1.21
N ILE A 25 9.31 -5.50 -1.78
CA ILE A 25 10.74 -5.63 -2.09
C ILE A 25 11.54 -5.80 -0.80
N LEU A 26 11.29 -4.98 0.21
CA LEU A 26 12.02 -5.01 1.47
C LEU A 26 11.78 -6.27 2.26
N SER A 27 10.56 -6.79 2.23
CA SER A 27 10.19 -7.96 3.01
C SER A 27 10.37 -9.27 2.25
N GLY A 28 10.63 -9.20 0.93
CA GLY A 28 10.73 -10.40 0.11
C GLY A 28 9.40 -11.09 -0.10
N THR A 29 8.29 -10.36 0.06
CA THR A 29 6.95 -10.94 -0.11
C THR A 29 6.41 -10.64 -1.49
N ASP A 30 5.34 -11.35 -1.85
CA ASP A 30 4.70 -11.19 -3.15
C ASP A 30 3.81 -9.94 -3.14
N VAL A 31 4.14 -8.98 -4.00
CA VAL A 31 3.36 -7.74 -4.09
C VAL A 31 1.93 -8.01 -4.50
N THR A 32 1.67 -9.07 -5.25
CA THR A 32 0.31 -9.42 -5.68
C THR A 32 -0.60 -9.66 -4.47
N ASP A 33 -0.10 -10.34 -3.45
CA ASP A 33 -0.89 -10.60 -2.26
C ASP A 33 -1.22 -9.29 -1.53
N HIS A 34 -0.28 -8.38 -1.47
CA HIS A 34 -0.51 -7.07 -0.86
C HIS A 34 -1.53 -6.26 -1.67
N LEU A 35 -1.41 -6.27 -2.99
CA LEU A 35 -2.33 -5.52 -3.84
C LEU A 35 -3.77 -6.03 -3.75
N ARG A 36 -3.95 -7.33 -3.48
CA ARG A 36 -5.30 -7.88 -3.31
C ARG A 36 -6.01 -7.33 -2.08
N THR A 37 -5.27 -6.83 -1.11
CA THR A 37 -5.88 -6.25 0.09
C THR A 37 -6.18 -4.77 -0.08
N LEU A 38 -5.72 -4.16 -1.16
CA LEU A 38 -5.94 -2.75 -1.41
C LEU A 38 -7.42 -2.47 -1.66
N LYS A 39 -7.98 -1.55 -0.90
CA LYS A 39 -9.37 -1.13 -1.06
C LYS A 39 -9.41 0.31 -1.50
N LEU A 40 -10.23 0.59 -2.49
CA LEU A 40 -10.33 1.92 -3.06
C LEU A 40 -11.74 2.46 -2.93
N VAL A 41 -11.82 3.77 -2.74
CA VAL A 41 -13.07 4.52 -2.77
C VAL A 41 -13.05 5.37 -4.02
N VAL A 42 -14.16 5.38 -4.76
CA VAL A 42 -14.25 6.12 -6.01
C VAL A 42 -15.09 7.38 -5.82
N GLU A 43 -14.52 8.52 -6.20
CA GLU A 43 -15.21 9.81 -6.19
C GLU A 43 -14.87 10.54 -7.47
N ASP A 44 -15.89 10.99 -8.20
CA ASP A 44 -15.70 11.74 -9.46
C ASP A 44 -14.77 11.02 -10.43
N ASP A 45 -14.97 9.71 -10.57
CA ASP A 45 -14.19 8.85 -11.47
C ASP A 45 -12.71 8.79 -11.11
N VAL A 46 -12.37 9.13 -9.86
CA VAL A 46 -11.01 9.02 -9.33
C VAL A 46 -11.03 8.07 -8.14
N ALA A 47 -10.08 7.14 -8.12
CA ALA A 47 -9.98 6.17 -7.04
C ALA A 47 -9.00 6.66 -5.98
N TYR A 48 -9.42 6.57 -4.73
CA TYR A 48 -8.61 6.94 -3.57
C TYR A 48 -8.48 5.74 -2.63
N PRO A 49 -7.40 5.63 -1.87
CA PRO A 49 -7.28 4.53 -0.91
C PRO A 49 -8.31 4.68 0.20
N HIS A 50 -8.89 3.55 0.60
CA HIS A 50 -9.83 3.54 1.71
C HIS A 50 -9.07 3.86 3.02
N PRO A 51 -9.64 4.69 3.89
CA PRO A 51 -8.94 5.07 5.14
C PRO A 51 -8.52 3.88 6.00
N ASP A 52 -9.36 2.85 6.09
CA ASP A 52 -9.04 1.68 6.89
C ASP A 52 -7.81 0.94 6.33
N PHE A 53 -7.69 0.91 5.01
CA PHE A 53 -6.54 0.29 4.38
C PHE A 53 -5.26 1.08 4.69
N VAL A 54 -5.31 2.40 4.64
CA VAL A 54 -4.16 3.25 4.92
C VAL A 54 -3.68 3.03 6.35
N GLU A 55 -4.59 3.00 7.32
CA GLU A 55 -4.24 2.72 8.70
C GLU A 55 -3.58 1.36 8.86
N HIS A 56 -4.15 0.35 8.22
CA HIS A 56 -3.62 -1.01 8.30
C HIS A 56 -2.21 -1.07 7.72
N LEU A 57 -2.00 -0.44 6.58
CA LEU A 57 -0.70 -0.43 5.92
C LEU A 57 0.34 0.28 6.76
N GLU A 58 -0.01 1.42 7.35
CA GLU A 58 0.92 2.15 8.21
C GLU A 58 1.32 1.33 9.43
N ALA A 59 0.36 0.64 10.05
CA ALA A 59 0.65 -0.22 11.19
C ALA A 59 1.60 -1.36 10.78
N THR A 60 1.38 -1.94 9.61
CA THR A 60 2.22 -3.01 9.10
C THR A 60 3.64 -2.52 8.85
N ILE A 61 3.78 -1.36 8.22
CA ILE A 61 5.08 -0.77 7.91
C ILE A 61 5.83 -0.46 9.20
N ASN A 62 5.15 0.12 10.19
CA ASN A 62 5.77 0.44 11.48
C ASN A 62 6.27 -0.81 12.18
N ARG A 63 5.47 -1.88 12.16
CA ARG A 63 5.87 -3.14 12.78
C ARG A 63 7.10 -3.71 12.10
N MET A 64 7.15 -3.68 10.77
CA MET A 64 8.28 -4.20 10.02
C MET A 64 9.53 -3.37 10.25
N ALA A 65 9.39 -2.07 10.36
CA ALA A 65 10.54 -1.20 10.67
C ALA A 65 11.12 -1.53 12.04
N GLN A 66 10.26 -1.81 13.03
CA GLN A 66 10.70 -2.19 14.35
C GLN A 66 11.42 -3.54 14.33
N GLU A 67 10.89 -4.50 13.58
CA GLU A 67 11.53 -5.80 13.45
C GLU A 67 12.91 -5.69 12.79
N ALA A 68 13.01 -4.86 11.77
CA ALA A 68 14.29 -4.64 11.09
C ALA A 68 15.30 -3.98 12.03
N ALA A 69 14.85 -3.04 12.85
CA ALA A 69 15.72 -2.39 13.82
C ALA A 69 16.24 -3.39 14.86
N GLN A 70 15.37 -4.30 15.32
CA GLN A 70 15.79 -5.33 16.27
C GLN A 70 16.81 -6.29 15.66
N LEU A 71 16.60 -6.67 14.40
CA LEU A 71 17.54 -7.53 13.71
C LEU A 71 18.91 -6.86 13.56
N SER A 72 18.92 -5.56 13.27
CA SER A 72 20.16 -4.81 13.16
C SER A 72 20.92 -4.80 14.49
N VAL A 73 20.20 -4.63 15.60
CA VAL A 73 20.83 -4.64 16.93
C VAL A 73 21.41 -6.00 17.23
N GLU A 74 20.70 -7.06 16.89
CA GLU A 74 21.17 -8.42 17.15
C GLU A 74 22.41 -8.78 16.34
N LEU A 75 22.53 -8.23 15.14
CA LEU A 75 23.66 -8.52 14.26
C LEU A 75 24.91 -7.74 14.64
N THR A 76 24.79 -6.70 15.41
CA THR A 76 25.94 -5.93 15.86
C THR A 76 26.41 -6.41 17.21
#